data_542e6cc557a045b0dc24f9d78aacb1da
#
_entry.id   542e6cc557a045b0dc24f9d78aacb1da
#
_cell.length_a   1.000
_cell.length_b   1.000
_cell.length_c   1.000
_cell.angle_alpha   90.00
_cell.angle_beta   90.00
_cell.angle_gamma   90.00
#
_symmetry.space_group_name_H-M   'P 1'
#
loop_
_entity.id
_entity.type
_entity.pdbx_description
1 polymer ?
#
loop_
_entity_poly.entity_id
_entity_poly.type
_entity_poly.pdbx_seq_one_letter_code
_entity_poly.pdbx_strand_id
1 'polypeptide(L)'
;MTSPSARGEEGFSLIELLVAMAIVTFVVMATISAFVAFHKNERVNRLANESQDQARLTLERMASQLRNLASPTDYVPASVEKAEPYDLVFLTVDAVKPATSANARNIKRVRYCVGPVVNGKAPLIRQQQTWQVVNPPPSYSTGSCSVSGAGGWENTQVAASDVVNTAQSPAMPIFQYTPGPSPVTSITAIRADLWVDVNPGQSPKAVNLDTGVFLRNQNRQPVASCATPIYAGTGKQVALNGSGSVDPEGFNLKEFRWYLDGSTTPLADPKGVVGVWNGTSGTHSFALEVVDQGDLTAKTNCGSVVVP
;
A
#
# COMPACT_ATOMS: atom_id res chain seq x y z
N MET A 1 94.45 28.81 -7.41
CA MET A 1 93.85 27.60 -7.97
C MET A 1 93.62 26.66 -6.82
N THR A 2 92.40 26.64 -6.24
CA THR A 2 92.04 25.77 -5.13
C THR A 2 91.24 24.57 -5.69
N SER A 3 91.80 23.37 -5.56
CA SER A 3 91.13 22.11 -5.93
C SER A 3 89.90 21.88 -5.06
N PRO A 4 88.79 21.45 -5.68
CA PRO A 4 87.65 21.01 -4.89
C PRO A 4 87.96 19.64 -4.27
N SER A 5 87.80 19.57 -2.91
CA SER A 5 87.91 18.31 -2.21
C SER A 5 86.78 17.35 -2.64
N ALA A 6 87.18 16.18 -3.11
CA ALA A 6 86.28 15.07 -3.34
C ALA A 6 85.71 14.66 -1.98
N ARG A 7 84.40 14.85 -1.80
CA ARG A 7 83.64 14.23 -0.69
C ARG A 7 83.67 12.73 -0.95
N GLY A 8 84.24 12.00 0.03
CA GLY A 8 84.23 10.55 0.00
C GLY A 8 82.77 10.02 -0.04
N GLU A 9 82.46 9.21 -1.01
CA GLU A 9 81.26 8.42 -1.02
C GLU A 9 81.37 7.35 0.07
N GLU A 10 80.73 7.65 1.22
CA GLU A 10 80.57 6.62 2.26
C GLU A 10 79.54 5.62 1.79
N GLY A 11 79.94 4.38 1.51
CA GLY A 11 79.05 3.29 1.09
C GLY A 11 78.15 2.89 2.24
N PHE A 12 76.88 2.62 1.92
CA PHE A 12 75.89 2.11 2.88
C PHE A 12 76.38 0.79 3.54
N SER A 13 76.18 0.71 4.85
CA SER A 13 76.42 -0.56 5.57
C SER A 13 75.30 -1.58 5.31
N LEU A 14 75.67 -2.86 5.29
CA LEU A 14 74.69 -3.95 5.05
C LEU A 14 73.55 -3.93 6.07
N ILE A 15 73.82 -3.52 7.32
CA ILE A 15 72.77 -3.40 8.37
C ILE A 15 71.80 -2.24 8.10
N GLU A 16 72.33 -1.12 7.58
CA GLU A 16 71.52 0.06 7.22
C GLU A 16 70.56 -0.23 6.08
N LEU A 17 71.02 -1.04 5.10
CA LEU A 17 70.14 -1.52 4.02
C LEU A 17 69.05 -2.45 4.53
N LEU A 18 69.37 -3.37 5.46
CA LEU A 18 68.37 -4.26 6.08
C LEU A 18 67.32 -3.52 6.89
N VAL A 19 67.73 -2.52 7.67
CA VAL A 19 66.82 -1.65 8.43
C VAL A 19 65.93 -0.84 7.50
N ALA A 20 66.50 -0.26 6.44
CA ALA A 20 65.75 0.50 5.46
C ALA A 20 64.70 -0.39 4.74
N MET A 21 65.08 -1.61 4.33
CA MET A 21 64.13 -2.56 3.72
C MET A 21 63.04 -2.98 4.69
N ALA A 22 63.33 -3.20 5.97
CA ALA A 22 62.32 -3.50 6.99
C ALA A 22 61.33 -2.34 7.16
N ILE A 23 61.81 -1.11 7.28
CA ILE A 23 60.96 0.08 7.40
C ILE A 23 60.08 0.25 6.15
N VAL A 24 60.67 0.14 4.95
CA VAL A 24 59.87 0.22 3.68
C VAL A 24 58.78 -0.85 3.62
N THR A 25 59.12 -2.08 4.05
CA THR A 25 58.13 -3.17 4.07
C THR A 25 56.95 -2.86 5.02
N PHE A 26 57.24 -2.33 6.22
CA PHE A 26 56.18 -1.90 7.16
C PHE A 26 55.34 -0.76 6.60
N VAL A 27 55.94 0.24 5.99
CA VAL A 27 55.22 1.37 5.37
C VAL A 27 54.34 0.88 4.24
N VAL A 28 54.84 -0.01 3.35
CA VAL A 28 54.06 -0.57 2.25
C VAL A 28 52.87 -1.40 2.77
N MET A 29 53.09 -2.27 3.76
CA MET A 29 52.01 -3.04 4.39
C MET A 29 50.94 -2.13 5.02
N ALA A 30 51.33 -1.10 5.75
CA ALA A 30 50.40 -0.15 6.36
C ALA A 30 49.59 0.61 5.28
N THR A 31 50.24 1.03 4.20
CA THR A 31 49.63 1.74 3.09
C THR A 31 48.61 0.85 2.36
N ILE A 32 48.99 -0.41 2.07
CA ILE A 32 48.06 -1.38 1.42
C ILE A 32 46.86 -1.65 2.32
N SER A 33 47.06 -1.85 3.63
CA SER A 33 45.97 -2.09 4.58
C SER A 33 45.01 -0.91 4.65
N ALA A 34 45.51 0.32 4.70
CA ALA A 34 44.70 1.53 4.66
C ALA A 34 43.93 1.66 3.33
N PHE A 35 44.56 1.36 2.21
CA PHE A 35 43.94 1.39 0.89
C PHE A 35 42.80 0.37 0.76
N VAL A 36 43.02 -0.86 1.22
CA VAL A 36 41.96 -1.90 1.21
C VAL A 36 40.80 -1.50 2.10
N ALA A 37 41.05 -0.94 3.29
CA ALA A 37 39.99 -0.45 4.19
C ALA A 37 39.21 0.70 3.56
N PHE A 38 39.89 1.63 2.89
CA PHE A 38 39.28 2.75 2.19
C PHE A 38 38.35 2.26 1.06
N HIS A 39 38.79 1.37 0.19
CA HIS A 39 38.00 0.81 -0.90
C HIS A 39 36.79 0.01 -0.40
N LYS A 40 36.94 -0.72 0.71
CA LYS A 40 35.82 -1.42 1.34
C LYS A 40 34.73 -0.45 1.80
N ASN A 41 35.12 0.64 2.46
CA ASN A 41 34.19 1.66 2.94
C ASN A 41 33.51 2.40 1.78
N GLU A 42 34.27 2.76 0.74
CA GLU A 42 33.72 3.38 -0.47
C GLU A 42 32.66 2.50 -1.14
N ARG A 43 32.94 1.19 -1.27
CA ARG A 43 31.99 0.23 -1.84
C ARG A 43 30.71 0.13 -1.00
N VAL A 44 30.83 0.07 0.33
CA VAL A 44 29.65 0.01 1.22
C VAL A 44 28.83 1.29 1.09
N ASN A 45 29.44 2.46 1.09
CA ASN A 45 28.75 3.73 0.94
C ASN A 45 28.05 3.85 -0.40
N ARG A 46 28.68 3.41 -1.49
CA ARG A 46 28.04 3.39 -2.81
C ARG A 46 26.81 2.48 -2.84
N LEU A 47 26.91 1.26 -2.32
CA LEU A 47 25.78 0.34 -2.26
C LEU A 47 24.66 0.88 -1.36
N ALA A 48 25.00 1.56 -0.26
CA ALA A 48 24.01 2.20 0.60
C ALA A 48 23.25 3.31 -0.13
N ASN A 49 23.96 4.16 -0.87
CA ASN A 49 23.32 5.22 -1.69
C ASN A 49 22.42 4.61 -2.78
N GLU A 50 22.90 3.60 -3.51
CA GLU A 50 22.11 2.89 -4.53
C GLU A 50 20.83 2.28 -3.95
N SER A 51 20.91 1.64 -2.78
CA SER A 51 19.77 1.05 -2.07
C SER A 51 18.77 2.12 -1.61
N GLN A 52 19.25 3.25 -1.07
CA GLN A 52 18.41 4.37 -0.67
C GLN A 52 17.70 5.01 -1.87
N ASP A 53 18.39 5.20 -2.99
CA ASP A 53 17.80 5.76 -4.20
C ASP A 53 16.72 4.83 -4.77
N GLN A 54 16.95 3.51 -4.80
CA GLN A 54 15.94 2.53 -5.18
C GLN A 54 14.71 2.59 -4.27
N ALA A 55 14.91 2.68 -2.96
CA ALA A 55 13.82 2.78 -1.99
C ALA A 55 13.01 4.08 -2.19
N ARG A 56 13.69 5.21 -2.40
CA ARG A 56 13.04 6.51 -2.69
C ARG A 56 12.20 6.45 -3.96
N LEU A 57 12.77 5.98 -5.07
CA LEU A 57 12.04 5.82 -6.33
C LEU A 57 10.84 4.87 -6.20
N THR A 58 10.98 3.84 -5.38
CA THR A 58 9.89 2.89 -5.10
C THR A 58 8.76 3.57 -4.34
N LEU A 59 9.06 4.34 -3.30
CA LEU A 59 8.07 5.09 -2.53
C LEU A 59 7.38 6.16 -3.39
N GLU A 60 8.10 6.89 -4.22
CA GLU A 60 7.53 7.87 -5.16
C GLU A 60 6.58 7.21 -6.17
N ARG A 61 6.99 6.08 -6.76
CA ARG A 61 6.16 5.29 -7.67
C ARG A 61 4.90 4.76 -6.98
N MET A 62 5.05 4.20 -5.80
CA MET A 62 3.93 3.71 -4.99
C MET A 62 2.96 4.85 -4.65
N ALA A 63 3.46 5.98 -4.19
CA ALA A 63 2.66 7.16 -3.89
C ALA A 63 1.89 7.66 -5.13
N SER A 64 2.54 7.70 -6.30
CA SER A 64 1.89 8.05 -7.55
C SER A 64 0.77 7.08 -7.92
N GLN A 65 0.99 5.78 -7.78
CA GLN A 65 -0.01 4.76 -8.07
C GLN A 65 -1.19 4.80 -7.09
N LEU A 66 -0.93 5.02 -5.80
CA LEU A 66 -1.97 5.15 -4.78
C LEU A 66 -2.80 6.43 -4.94
N ARG A 67 -2.22 7.53 -5.43
CA ARG A 67 -3.00 8.74 -5.78
C ARG A 67 -3.90 8.52 -6.99
N ASN A 68 -3.54 7.59 -7.88
CA ASN A 68 -4.27 7.24 -9.09
C ASN A 68 -4.99 5.89 -8.95
N LEU A 69 -5.59 5.62 -7.79
CA LEU A 69 -6.42 4.44 -7.61
C LEU A 69 -7.52 4.39 -8.66
N ALA A 70 -7.83 3.19 -9.12
CA ALA A 70 -8.98 2.97 -9.99
C ALA A 70 -10.27 3.26 -9.22
N SER A 71 -11.26 3.83 -9.88
CA SER A 71 -12.57 4.01 -9.26
C SER A 71 -13.22 2.65 -8.97
N PRO A 72 -13.90 2.50 -7.84
CA PRO A 72 -14.68 1.32 -7.52
C PRO A 72 -15.68 0.95 -8.63
N THR A 73 -16.02 -0.32 -8.71
CA THR A 73 -16.99 -0.85 -9.67
C THR A 73 -17.84 -1.93 -9.00
N ASP A 74 -18.94 -2.31 -9.61
CA ASP A 74 -19.80 -3.41 -9.13
C ASP A 74 -19.03 -4.74 -8.95
N TYR A 75 -17.94 -4.93 -9.68
CA TYR A 75 -17.10 -6.14 -9.59
C TYR A 75 -15.94 -6.00 -8.60
N VAL A 76 -15.51 -4.78 -8.33
CA VAL A 76 -14.42 -4.48 -7.39
C VAL A 76 -14.82 -3.25 -6.57
N PRO A 77 -15.52 -3.48 -5.45
CA PRO A 77 -16.06 -2.40 -4.61
C PRO A 77 -14.98 -1.64 -3.85
N ALA A 78 -13.76 -2.19 -3.75
CA ALA A 78 -12.64 -1.54 -3.08
C ALA A 78 -11.42 -1.47 -3.99
N SER A 79 -10.85 -0.29 -4.16
CA SER A 79 -9.60 -0.11 -4.93
C SER A 79 -8.39 -0.67 -4.21
N VAL A 80 -8.43 -0.79 -2.89
CA VAL A 80 -7.48 -1.57 -2.09
C VAL A 80 -8.08 -2.94 -1.85
N GLU A 81 -7.44 -4.01 -2.36
CA GLU A 81 -7.94 -5.38 -2.26
C GLU A 81 -7.32 -6.16 -1.09
N LYS A 82 -6.11 -5.79 -0.67
CA LYS A 82 -5.41 -6.40 0.46
C LYS A 82 -4.58 -5.34 1.20
N ALA A 83 -4.69 -5.31 2.51
CA ALA A 83 -4.01 -4.36 3.39
C ALA A 83 -3.37 -5.09 4.58
N GLU A 84 -2.15 -5.57 4.41
CA GLU A 84 -1.36 -6.21 5.46
C GLU A 84 -0.07 -5.42 5.72
N PRO A 85 0.58 -5.57 6.88
CA PRO A 85 1.79 -4.82 7.22
C PRO A 85 2.95 -4.98 6.23
N TYR A 86 3.00 -6.10 5.49
CA TYR A 86 4.07 -6.45 4.56
C TYR A 86 3.57 -6.87 3.17
N ASP A 87 2.27 -6.72 2.91
CA ASP A 87 1.65 -7.12 1.64
C ASP A 87 0.46 -6.22 1.34
N LEU A 88 0.60 -5.37 0.33
CA LEU A 88 -0.40 -4.41 -0.12
C LEU A 88 -0.78 -4.70 -1.56
N VAL A 89 -2.08 -4.91 -1.83
CA VAL A 89 -2.63 -5.10 -3.18
C VAL A 89 -3.69 -4.03 -3.46
N PHE A 90 -3.58 -3.38 -4.59
CA PHE A 90 -4.52 -2.33 -4.99
C PHE A 90 -4.64 -2.22 -6.52
N LEU A 91 -5.71 -1.58 -6.94
CA LEU A 91 -6.01 -1.27 -8.33
C LEU A 91 -5.66 0.18 -8.64
N THR A 92 -4.93 0.39 -9.72
CA THR A 92 -4.57 1.74 -10.18
C THR A 92 -4.81 1.89 -11.68
N VAL A 93 -4.99 3.12 -12.14
CA VAL A 93 -5.13 3.42 -13.56
C VAL A 93 -3.78 3.26 -14.26
N ASP A 94 -3.77 2.58 -15.40
CA ASP A 94 -2.60 2.46 -16.27
C ASP A 94 -2.58 3.59 -17.30
N ALA A 95 -1.83 4.65 -17.05
CA ALA A 95 -1.71 5.80 -17.94
C ALA A 95 -1.06 5.48 -19.31
N VAL A 96 -0.38 4.33 -19.43
CA VAL A 96 0.38 3.96 -20.65
C VAL A 96 -0.51 3.30 -21.70
N LYS A 97 -1.63 2.70 -21.29
CA LYS A 97 -2.56 2.02 -22.22
C LYS A 97 -3.87 2.81 -22.29
N PRO A 98 -4.09 3.62 -23.32
CA PRO A 98 -5.37 4.28 -23.51
C PRO A 98 -6.49 3.25 -23.68
N ALA A 99 -7.67 3.54 -23.14
CA ALA A 99 -8.85 2.70 -23.33
C ALA A 99 -9.15 2.55 -24.83
N THR A 100 -9.13 1.31 -25.32
CA THR A 100 -9.39 1.03 -26.74
C THR A 100 -10.86 0.88 -27.07
N SER A 101 -11.73 0.86 -26.05
CA SER A 101 -13.19 0.83 -26.19
C SER A 101 -13.86 1.61 -25.05
N ALA A 102 -15.12 2.00 -25.24
CA ALA A 102 -15.91 2.74 -24.25
C ALA A 102 -16.04 2.00 -22.89
N ASN A 103 -15.84 0.68 -22.88
CA ASN A 103 -15.92 -0.18 -21.69
C ASN A 103 -14.54 -0.67 -21.21
N ALA A 104 -13.46 -0.32 -21.92
CA ALA A 104 -12.10 -0.70 -21.51
C ALA A 104 -11.59 0.30 -20.48
N ARG A 105 -11.52 -0.11 -19.25
CA ARG A 105 -10.85 0.66 -18.20
C ARG A 105 -9.37 0.30 -18.19
N ASN A 106 -8.50 1.31 -18.24
CA ASN A 106 -7.06 1.14 -18.10
C ASN A 106 -6.70 0.87 -16.65
N ILE A 107 -7.10 -0.29 -16.14
CA ILE A 107 -6.87 -0.67 -14.76
C ILE A 107 -5.81 -1.76 -14.74
N LYS A 108 -4.90 -1.65 -13.80
CA LYS A 108 -3.95 -2.70 -13.44
C LYS A 108 -3.99 -2.95 -11.94
N ARG A 109 -3.78 -4.19 -11.56
CA ARG A 109 -3.54 -4.59 -10.19
C ARG A 109 -2.06 -4.50 -9.88
N VAL A 110 -1.72 -3.93 -8.75
CA VAL A 110 -0.34 -3.81 -8.27
C VAL A 110 -0.27 -4.41 -6.88
N ARG A 111 0.75 -5.22 -6.64
CA ARG A 111 1.09 -5.75 -5.34
C ARG A 111 2.49 -5.30 -4.97
N TYR A 112 2.65 -4.83 -3.74
CA TYR A 112 3.94 -4.65 -3.08
C TYR A 112 4.00 -5.60 -1.90
N CYS A 113 4.96 -6.52 -1.91
CA CYS A 113 5.10 -7.52 -0.87
C CYS A 113 6.56 -7.77 -0.52
N VAL A 114 6.81 -8.19 0.72
CA VAL A 114 8.16 -8.54 1.18
C VAL A 114 8.51 -9.96 0.75
N GLY A 115 9.65 -10.09 0.09
CA GLY A 115 10.20 -11.39 -0.30
C GLY A 115 10.88 -12.13 0.86
N PRO A 116 11.52 -13.27 0.57
CA PRO A 116 12.18 -14.07 1.60
C PRO A 116 13.34 -13.29 2.24
N VAL A 117 13.47 -13.45 3.56
CA VAL A 117 14.56 -12.85 4.33
C VAL A 117 15.84 -13.66 4.13
N VAL A 118 16.92 -13.00 3.73
CA VAL A 118 18.26 -13.59 3.59
C VAL A 118 19.27 -12.69 4.30
N ASN A 119 20.01 -13.24 5.24
CA ASN A 119 21.01 -12.49 6.02
C ASN A 119 20.44 -11.22 6.69
N GLY A 120 19.24 -11.29 7.25
CA GLY A 120 18.55 -10.17 7.92
C GLY A 120 17.98 -9.11 6.98
N LYS A 121 18.00 -9.33 5.67
CA LYS A 121 17.46 -8.42 4.64
C LYS A 121 16.42 -9.13 3.79
N ALA A 122 15.44 -8.38 3.30
CA ALA A 122 14.45 -8.88 2.37
C ALA A 122 14.27 -7.90 1.20
N PRO A 123 13.97 -8.35 -0.01
CA PRO A 123 13.56 -7.46 -1.09
C PRO A 123 12.10 -7.05 -0.91
N LEU A 124 11.77 -5.80 -1.17
CA LEU A 124 10.41 -5.39 -1.48
C LEU A 124 10.17 -5.67 -2.96
N ILE A 125 9.22 -6.56 -3.24
CA ILE A 125 8.89 -7.02 -4.59
C ILE A 125 7.63 -6.31 -5.05
N ARG A 126 7.66 -5.81 -6.29
CA ARG A 126 6.50 -5.27 -6.97
C ARG A 126 6.06 -6.26 -8.04
N GLN A 127 4.77 -6.61 -8.01
CA GLN A 127 4.10 -7.48 -8.97
C GLN A 127 2.97 -6.71 -9.63
N GLN A 128 2.69 -6.98 -10.89
CA GLN A 128 1.59 -6.39 -11.63
C GLN A 128 0.78 -7.45 -12.34
N GLN A 129 -0.49 -7.15 -12.51
CA GLN A 129 -1.41 -7.89 -13.38
C GLN A 129 -2.18 -6.87 -14.23
N THR A 130 -2.21 -7.09 -15.53
CA THR A 130 -2.93 -6.25 -16.48
C THR A 130 -3.98 -7.07 -17.20
N TRP A 131 -5.12 -6.46 -17.52
CA TRP A 131 -6.17 -7.11 -18.32
C TRP A 131 -6.88 -6.11 -19.21
N GLN A 132 -7.51 -6.63 -20.25
CA GLN A 132 -8.36 -5.84 -21.14
C GLN A 132 -9.80 -6.33 -20.98
N VAL A 133 -10.73 -5.40 -20.73
CA VAL A 133 -12.19 -5.58 -20.80
C VAL A 133 -12.72 -6.92 -20.24
N VAL A 134 -12.20 -7.42 -19.15
CA VAL A 134 -12.73 -8.62 -18.49
C VAL A 134 -13.42 -8.20 -17.21
N ASN A 135 -14.71 -8.44 -17.11
CA ASN A 135 -15.50 -8.33 -15.91
C ASN A 135 -16.06 -9.72 -15.56
N PRO A 136 -15.74 -10.28 -14.42
CA PRO A 136 -14.88 -9.74 -13.34
C PRO A 136 -13.40 -9.70 -13.72
N PRO A 137 -12.56 -8.91 -12.98
CA PRO A 137 -11.13 -8.93 -13.19
C PRO A 137 -10.55 -10.32 -12.91
N PRO A 138 -9.41 -10.69 -13.54
CA PRO A 138 -8.83 -12.01 -13.36
C PRO A 138 -8.45 -12.27 -11.90
N SER A 139 -8.54 -13.53 -11.49
CA SER A 139 -8.10 -13.95 -10.17
C SER A 139 -6.58 -13.81 -10.00
N TYR A 140 -6.13 -13.63 -8.78
CA TYR A 140 -4.74 -13.60 -8.41
C TYR A 140 -4.50 -14.38 -7.11
N SER A 141 -3.27 -14.79 -6.88
CA SER A 141 -2.85 -15.42 -5.63
C SER A 141 -1.96 -14.48 -4.82
N THR A 142 -2.25 -14.40 -3.53
CA THR A 142 -1.40 -13.73 -2.53
C THR A 142 -0.49 -14.72 -1.79
N GLY A 143 -0.18 -15.85 -2.41
CA GLY A 143 0.83 -16.79 -1.92
C GLY A 143 2.20 -16.14 -1.73
N SER A 144 3.26 -16.96 -1.63
CA SER A 144 4.60 -16.46 -1.37
C SER A 144 4.98 -15.30 -2.30
N CYS A 145 5.53 -14.25 -1.73
CA CYS A 145 6.05 -13.11 -2.47
C CYS A 145 7.38 -13.48 -3.13
N SER A 146 7.39 -13.63 -4.46
CA SER A 146 8.60 -14.01 -5.20
C SER A 146 8.69 -13.30 -6.54
N VAL A 147 9.89 -13.23 -7.10
CA VAL A 147 10.14 -12.67 -8.44
C VAL A 147 9.75 -13.60 -9.58
N SER A 148 9.29 -14.81 -9.30
CA SER A 148 8.97 -15.81 -10.32
C SER A 148 7.67 -15.60 -11.08
N GLY A 149 6.86 -14.59 -10.75
CA GLY A 149 5.61 -14.28 -11.43
C GLY A 149 4.50 -15.33 -11.28
N ALA A 150 4.60 -16.24 -10.31
CA ALA A 150 3.59 -17.26 -10.06
C ALA A 150 2.28 -16.64 -9.54
N GLY A 151 1.14 -17.33 -9.75
CA GLY A 151 -0.16 -16.91 -9.19
C GLY A 151 -0.88 -15.82 -9.98
N GLY A 152 -0.65 -15.73 -11.28
CA GLY A 152 -1.32 -14.77 -12.16
C GLY A 152 -0.64 -13.41 -12.23
N TRP A 153 0.52 -13.24 -11.60
CA TRP A 153 1.29 -12.01 -11.63
C TRP A 153 2.19 -11.94 -12.86
N GLU A 154 2.13 -10.81 -13.53
CA GLU A 154 3.01 -10.42 -14.62
C GLU A 154 4.01 -9.36 -14.12
N ASN A 155 5.06 -9.08 -14.90
CA ASN A 155 5.99 -7.98 -14.61
C ASN A 155 6.43 -7.88 -13.13
N THR A 156 6.96 -8.98 -12.63
CA THR A 156 7.48 -9.05 -11.26
C THR A 156 8.92 -8.52 -11.22
N GLN A 157 9.21 -7.62 -10.29
CA GLN A 157 10.55 -7.02 -10.13
C GLN A 157 10.86 -6.70 -8.67
N VAL A 158 12.13 -6.69 -8.32
CA VAL A 158 12.60 -6.10 -7.06
C VAL A 158 12.43 -4.59 -7.16
N ALA A 159 11.61 -4.03 -6.29
CA ALA A 159 11.34 -2.60 -6.23
C ALA A 159 12.36 -1.89 -5.33
N ALA A 160 12.69 -2.48 -4.18
CA ALA A 160 13.77 -2.04 -3.30
C ALA A 160 14.50 -3.26 -2.76
N SER A 161 15.84 -3.19 -2.74
CA SER A 161 16.70 -4.18 -2.12
C SER A 161 17.01 -3.80 -0.68
N ASP A 162 17.60 -4.73 0.06
CA ASP A 162 18.18 -4.49 1.39
C ASP A 162 17.21 -3.92 2.44
N VAL A 163 15.92 -4.26 2.33
CA VAL A 163 14.88 -3.86 3.29
C VAL A 163 15.04 -4.68 4.57
N VAL A 164 15.10 -3.99 5.71
CA VAL A 164 15.35 -4.59 7.04
C VAL A 164 14.17 -4.41 8.01
N ASN A 165 13.00 -4.00 7.54
CA ASN A 165 11.81 -3.78 8.37
C ASN A 165 11.46 -5.00 9.24
N THR A 166 11.49 -6.21 8.65
CA THR A 166 11.16 -7.46 9.34
C THR A 166 12.27 -7.91 10.31
N ALA A 167 13.48 -7.41 10.14
CA ALA A 167 14.64 -7.72 10.99
C ALA A 167 14.82 -6.73 12.15
N GLN A 168 14.04 -5.65 12.21
CA GLN A 168 14.02 -4.74 13.34
C GLN A 168 13.45 -5.43 14.60
N SER A 169 13.81 -4.95 15.79
CA SER A 169 13.27 -5.45 17.05
C SER A 169 12.69 -4.29 17.86
N PRO A 170 11.35 -4.17 17.95
CA PRO A 170 10.32 -4.99 17.29
C PRO A 170 10.30 -4.82 15.78
N ALA A 171 9.75 -5.81 15.05
CA ALA A 171 9.58 -5.73 13.60
C ALA A 171 8.69 -4.54 13.22
N MET A 172 9.13 -3.76 12.23
CA MET A 172 8.46 -2.54 11.80
C MET A 172 7.59 -2.81 10.57
N PRO A 173 6.27 -2.50 10.59
CA PRO A 173 5.43 -2.63 9.41
C PRO A 173 5.92 -1.72 8.30
N ILE A 174 5.88 -2.21 7.05
CA ILE A 174 6.12 -1.36 5.88
C ILE A 174 4.87 -0.53 5.61
N PHE A 175 3.68 -1.14 5.67
CA PHE A 175 2.42 -0.46 5.38
C PHE A 175 1.62 -0.22 6.65
N GLN A 176 1.20 1.03 6.81
CA GLN A 176 0.33 1.47 7.89
C GLN A 176 -0.92 2.12 7.29
N TYR A 177 -2.08 1.84 7.87
CA TYR A 177 -3.38 2.21 7.32
C TYR A 177 -4.16 3.08 8.30
N THR A 178 -4.85 4.08 7.79
CA THR A 178 -5.73 4.93 8.58
C THR A 178 -7.17 4.75 8.09
N PRO A 179 -8.15 4.47 8.95
CA PRO A 179 -8.06 4.24 10.42
C PRO A 179 -7.45 2.88 10.78
N GLY A 180 -7.39 1.91 9.89
CA GLY A 180 -6.85 0.56 10.09
C GLY A 180 -6.90 -0.26 8.81
N PRO A 181 -6.35 -1.51 8.81
CA PRO A 181 -6.28 -2.35 7.61
C PRO A 181 -7.62 -3.01 7.24
N SER A 182 -8.61 -3.02 8.12
CA SER A 182 -9.90 -3.66 7.92
C SER A 182 -11.05 -2.82 8.48
N PRO A 183 -12.18 -2.72 7.76
CA PRO A 183 -12.37 -3.19 6.37
C PRO A 183 -11.54 -2.36 5.38
N VAL A 184 -11.07 -2.96 4.28
CA VAL A 184 -10.23 -2.27 3.27
C VAL A 184 -10.93 -1.06 2.64
N THR A 185 -12.26 -1.07 2.61
CA THR A 185 -13.11 0.02 2.12
C THR A 185 -13.08 1.26 3.00
N SER A 186 -12.71 1.14 4.28
CA SER A 186 -12.62 2.27 5.22
C SER A 186 -11.26 2.98 5.20
N ILE A 187 -10.28 2.47 4.46
CA ILE A 187 -8.93 3.04 4.43
C ILE A 187 -8.96 4.40 3.72
N THR A 188 -8.58 5.44 4.44
CA THR A 188 -8.51 6.82 3.92
C THR A 188 -7.09 7.26 3.61
N ALA A 189 -6.10 6.63 4.24
CA ALA A 189 -4.70 6.93 3.99
C ALA A 189 -3.82 5.69 4.17
N ILE A 190 -2.75 5.64 3.40
CA ILE A 190 -1.70 4.62 3.50
C ILE A 190 -0.37 5.35 3.69
N ARG A 191 0.38 4.94 4.71
CA ARG A 191 1.78 5.32 4.90
C ARG A 191 2.66 4.11 4.64
N ALA A 192 3.76 4.31 3.93
CA ALA A 192 4.77 3.31 3.70
C ALA A 192 6.11 3.77 4.30
N ASP A 193 6.69 2.94 5.17
CA ASP A 193 7.96 3.16 5.85
C ASP A 193 8.95 2.07 5.42
N LEU A 194 10.04 2.44 4.75
CA LEU A 194 11.11 1.53 4.35
C LEU A 194 12.38 1.78 5.15
N TRP A 195 12.82 0.76 5.87
CA TRP A 195 14.13 0.73 6.51
C TRP A 195 15.08 -0.05 5.62
N VAL A 196 16.14 0.59 5.14
CA VAL A 196 17.13 -0.02 4.25
C VAL A 196 18.51 -0.04 4.90
N ASP A 197 19.20 -1.19 4.79
CA ASP A 197 20.53 -1.40 5.31
C ASP A 197 21.27 -2.46 4.48
N VAL A 198 22.33 -2.07 3.79
CA VAL A 198 23.12 -2.96 2.95
C VAL A 198 24.01 -3.92 3.76
N ASN A 199 24.28 -3.58 5.02
CA ASN A 199 25.18 -4.34 5.89
C ASN A 199 24.70 -4.36 7.35
N PRO A 200 23.57 -5.06 7.65
CA PRO A 200 23.00 -5.09 8.98
C PRO A 200 24.00 -5.43 10.07
N GLY A 201 23.97 -4.67 11.15
CA GLY A 201 24.88 -4.84 12.29
C GLY A 201 26.23 -4.14 12.17
N GLN A 202 26.49 -3.43 11.07
CA GLN A 202 27.67 -2.59 10.86
C GLN A 202 27.30 -1.11 10.67
N SER A 203 28.31 -0.26 10.51
CA SER A 203 28.13 1.14 10.13
C SER A 203 28.26 1.29 8.61
N PRO A 204 27.44 2.13 7.93
CA PRO A 204 26.39 3.00 8.46
C PRO A 204 25.16 2.24 8.93
N LYS A 205 24.38 2.83 9.84
CA LYS A 205 23.12 2.24 10.33
C LYS A 205 22.01 2.28 9.26
N ALA A 206 20.95 1.48 9.48
CA ALA A 206 19.74 1.48 8.67
C ALA A 206 19.17 2.90 8.54
N VAL A 207 18.73 3.24 7.33
CA VAL A 207 18.08 4.53 7.01
C VAL A 207 16.59 4.28 6.82
N ASN A 208 15.76 5.13 7.42
CA ASN A 208 14.32 5.14 7.22
C ASN A 208 13.95 6.14 6.12
N LEU A 209 13.13 5.69 5.19
CA LEU A 209 12.49 6.49 4.15
C LEU A 209 10.98 6.23 4.23
N ASP A 210 10.17 7.27 4.22
CA ASP A 210 8.73 7.15 4.31
C ASP A 210 7.98 8.02 3.31
N THR A 211 6.74 7.62 3.04
CA THR A 211 5.76 8.39 2.26
C THR A 211 4.36 8.13 2.76
N GLY A 212 3.50 9.14 2.70
CA GLY A 212 2.09 9.03 3.03
C GLY A 212 1.20 9.49 1.88
N VAL A 213 0.09 8.80 1.68
CA VAL A 213 -0.88 9.11 0.63
C VAL A 213 -2.29 9.06 1.19
N PHE A 214 -3.06 10.13 0.97
CA PHE A 214 -4.52 10.12 1.15
C PHE A 214 -5.17 9.53 -0.09
N LEU A 215 -6.05 8.55 0.10
CA LEU A 215 -6.77 7.87 -0.96
C LEU A 215 -7.99 8.69 -1.36
N ARG A 216 -8.10 9.09 -2.63
CA ARG A 216 -9.19 9.93 -3.12
C ARG A 216 -10.30 9.13 -3.80
N ASN A 217 -9.95 8.00 -4.41
CA ASN A 217 -10.86 7.17 -5.21
C ASN A 217 -11.22 5.85 -4.50
N GLN A 218 -11.12 5.81 -3.18
CA GLN A 218 -11.59 4.67 -2.41
C GLN A 218 -13.10 4.79 -2.23
N ASN A 219 -13.85 3.70 -2.47
CA ASN A 219 -15.28 3.66 -2.20
C ASN A 219 -15.52 3.72 -0.68
N ARG A 220 -16.32 4.68 -0.25
CA ARG A 220 -16.69 4.85 1.16
C ARG A 220 -18.12 4.35 1.37
N GLN A 221 -18.34 3.82 2.56
CA GLN A 221 -19.66 3.35 2.95
C GLN A 221 -20.69 4.47 2.80
N PRO A 222 -21.87 4.17 2.20
CA PRO A 222 -22.93 5.15 2.07
C PRO A 222 -23.45 5.57 3.45
N VAL A 223 -24.12 6.71 3.51
CA VAL A 223 -24.77 7.21 4.72
C VAL A 223 -26.25 6.97 4.60
N ALA A 224 -26.78 6.05 5.40
CA ALA A 224 -28.24 5.82 5.49
C ALA A 224 -28.88 6.89 6.36
N SER A 225 -29.92 7.54 5.84
CA SER A 225 -30.72 8.52 6.54
C SER A 225 -32.19 8.41 6.12
N CYS A 226 -33.09 8.38 7.08
CA CYS A 226 -34.53 8.30 6.82
C CYS A 226 -35.31 9.25 7.73
N ALA A 227 -36.41 9.75 7.23
CA ALA A 227 -37.38 10.46 8.04
C ALA A 227 -38.16 9.49 8.95
N THR A 228 -38.67 10.01 10.05
CA THR A 228 -39.58 9.24 10.93
C THR A 228 -40.80 8.80 10.12
N PRO A 229 -41.18 7.50 10.19
CA PRO A 229 -42.34 6.97 9.47
C PRO A 229 -43.63 7.70 9.88
N ILE A 230 -44.50 7.96 8.89
CA ILE A 230 -45.75 8.72 9.11
C ILE A 230 -46.92 7.87 8.74
N TYR A 231 -47.92 7.74 9.63
CA TYR A 231 -49.23 7.15 9.28
C TYR A 231 -49.98 8.05 8.29
N ALA A 232 -50.33 7.51 7.16
CA ALA A 232 -50.97 8.28 6.06
C ALA A 232 -52.45 8.63 6.27
N GLY A 233 -53.03 8.22 7.40
CA GLY A 233 -54.41 8.54 7.75
C GLY A 233 -55.49 7.70 7.06
N THR A 234 -55.16 6.79 6.13
CA THR A 234 -56.07 5.92 5.42
C THR A 234 -55.50 4.50 5.30
N GLY A 235 -56.35 3.48 5.47
CA GLY A 235 -56.08 2.11 5.06
C GLY A 235 -54.84 1.44 5.69
N LYS A 236 -54.44 1.79 6.91
CA LYS A 236 -53.25 1.23 7.58
C LYS A 236 -51.93 1.47 6.81
N GLN A 237 -51.84 2.60 6.13
CA GLN A 237 -50.71 2.98 5.32
C GLN A 237 -49.68 3.79 6.13
N VAL A 238 -48.42 3.45 5.97
CA VAL A 238 -47.26 4.17 6.55
C VAL A 238 -46.36 4.66 5.43
N ALA A 239 -46.14 5.96 5.38
CA ALA A 239 -45.21 6.58 4.44
C ALA A 239 -43.75 6.46 4.98
N LEU A 240 -42.86 5.97 4.14
CA LEU A 240 -41.44 5.83 4.40
C LEU A 240 -40.65 6.74 3.46
N ASN A 241 -39.63 7.40 3.99
CA ASN A 241 -38.79 8.32 3.19
C ASN A 241 -37.33 8.20 3.57
N GLY A 242 -36.50 7.72 2.64
CA GLY A 242 -35.05 7.57 2.75
C GLY A 242 -34.23 8.57 1.92
N SER A 243 -34.87 9.66 1.42
CA SER A 243 -34.23 10.63 0.52
C SER A 243 -33.06 11.42 1.14
N GLY A 244 -32.89 11.34 2.47
CA GLY A 244 -31.72 11.90 3.14
C GLY A 244 -30.46 11.06 3.03
N SER A 245 -30.55 9.85 2.47
CA SER A 245 -29.40 8.97 2.29
C SER A 245 -28.51 9.46 1.15
N VAL A 246 -27.19 9.35 1.34
CA VAL A 246 -26.22 9.87 0.37
C VAL A 246 -25.06 8.88 0.20
N ASP A 247 -24.50 8.86 -1.00
CA ASP A 247 -23.21 8.27 -1.30
C ASP A 247 -22.13 9.35 -1.13
N PRO A 248 -21.09 9.14 -0.30
CA PRO A 248 -20.03 10.13 -0.07
C PRO A 248 -19.24 10.51 -1.34
N GLU A 249 -19.24 9.67 -2.37
CA GLU A 249 -18.64 9.90 -3.68
C GLU A 249 -19.56 10.68 -4.62
N GLY A 250 -20.80 10.94 -4.23
CA GLY A 250 -21.78 11.66 -5.02
C GLY A 250 -22.46 10.83 -6.12
N PHE A 251 -22.34 9.50 -6.07
CA PHE A 251 -23.07 8.59 -6.96
C PHE A 251 -24.48 8.35 -6.46
N ASN A 252 -25.34 7.85 -7.35
CA ASN A 252 -26.66 7.38 -6.96
C ASN A 252 -26.54 6.08 -6.17
N LEU A 253 -27.33 5.97 -5.10
CA LEU A 253 -27.46 4.72 -4.37
C LEU A 253 -28.13 3.68 -5.27
N LYS A 254 -27.64 2.43 -5.18
CA LYS A 254 -28.07 1.29 -6.01
C LYS A 254 -29.40 0.73 -5.53
N GLU A 255 -29.58 0.64 -4.20
CA GLU A 255 -30.72 -0.04 -3.61
C GLU A 255 -31.12 0.57 -2.27
N PHE A 256 -32.43 0.54 -1.96
CA PHE A 256 -33.03 0.89 -0.68
C PHE A 256 -33.81 -0.32 -0.15
N ARG A 257 -33.45 -0.81 1.02
CA ARG A 257 -34.05 -1.97 1.68
C ARG A 257 -34.68 -1.55 3.00
N TRP A 258 -35.99 -1.71 3.10
CA TRP A 258 -36.72 -1.38 4.31
C TRP A 258 -36.93 -2.62 5.16
N TYR A 259 -36.80 -2.47 6.48
CA TYR A 259 -36.96 -3.53 7.47
C TYR A 259 -38.04 -3.13 8.47
N LEU A 260 -38.85 -4.12 8.90
CA LEU A 260 -39.95 -3.95 9.84
C LEU A 260 -39.66 -4.69 11.13
N ASP A 261 -39.95 -4.05 12.28
CA ASP A 261 -39.96 -4.64 13.64
C ASP A 261 -38.72 -5.47 13.97
N GLY A 262 -37.53 -4.98 13.60
CA GLY A 262 -36.26 -5.65 13.86
C GLY A 262 -36.01 -6.90 13.01
N SER A 263 -36.79 -7.14 11.96
CA SER A 263 -36.59 -8.24 11.01
C SER A 263 -35.17 -8.20 10.43
N THR A 264 -34.62 -9.38 10.13
CA THR A 264 -33.36 -9.53 9.37
C THR A 264 -33.60 -9.64 7.86
N THR A 265 -34.88 -9.83 7.47
CA THR A 265 -35.30 -9.90 6.07
C THR A 265 -35.91 -8.57 5.66
N PRO A 266 -35.47 -7.94 4.56
CA PRO A 266 -36.09 -6.72 4.09
C PRO A 266 -37.54 -6.95 3.62
N LEU A 267 -38.33 -5.90 3.69
CA LEU A 267 -39.68 -5.91 3.12
C LEU A 267 -39.59 -6.17 1.61
N ALA A 268 -40.54 -6.96 1.11
CA ALA A 268 -40.66 -7.19 -0.33
C ALA A 268 -41.05 -5.91 -1.09
N ASP A 269 -41.81 -5.03 -0.43
CA ASP A 269 -42.24 -3.72 -0.90
C ASP A 269 -42.49 -2.82 0.33
N PRO A 270 -42.10 -1.52 0.35
CA PRO A 270 -41.47 -0.78 -0.76
C PRO A 270 -39.96 -1.06 -0.89
N LYS A 271 -39.41 -0.91 -2.11
CA LYS A 271 -37.99 -1.03 -2.45
C LYS A 271 -37.35 0.29 -2.90
N GLY A 272 -38.08 1.39 -2.84
CA GLY A 272 -37.63 2.68 -3.33
C GLY A 272 -37.14 3.61 -2.24
N VAL A 273 -36.58 4.73 -2.67
CA VAL A 273 -36.17 5.82 -1.78
C VAL A 273 -37.33 6.38 -0.97
N VAL A 274 -38.51 6.38 -1.55
CA VAL A 274 -39.80 6.71 -0.93
C VAL A 274 -40.76 5.57 -1.18
N GLY A 275 -41.57 5.22 -0.17
CA GLY A 275 -42.51 4.12 -0.32
C GLY A 275 -43.65 4.17 0.67
N VAL A 276 -44.65 3.30 0.45
CA VAL A 276 -45.80 3.12 1.33
C VAL A 276 -45.83 1.66 1.77
N TRP A 277 -45.75 1.43 3.07
CA TRP A 277 -46.02 0.12 3.63
C TRP A 277 -47.48 -0.02 4.01
N ASN A 278 -48.08 -1.13 3.64
CA ASN A 278 -49.48 -1.48 3.98
C ASN A 278 -49.44 -2.64 4.98
N GLY A 279 -49.88 -2.41 6.19
CA GLY A 279 -49.71 -3.40 7.26
C GLY A 279 -50.88 -3.58 8.19
N THR A 280 -50.60 -3.94 9.42
CA THR A 280 -51.56 -4.22 10.49
C THR A 280 -51.66 -3.08 11.48
N SER A 281 -52.72 -3.03 12.30
CA SER A 281 -52.80 -2.12 13.44
C SER A 281 -51.74 -2.48 14.47
N GLY A 282 -51.19 -1.50 15.17
CA GLY A 282 -50.15 -1.67 16.15
C GLY A 282 -49.02 -0.63 16.06
N THR A 283 -48.06 -0.77 16.95
CA THR A 283 -46.81 0.04 16.89
C THR A 283 -45.78 -0.71 16.07
N HIS A 284 -45.30 -0.10 15.01
CA HIS A 284 -44.31 -0.68 14.09
C HIS A 284 -43.06 0.18 14.03
N SER A 285 -41.89 -0.48 14.08
CA SER A 285 -40.58 0.15 13.93
C SER A 285 -40.01 -0.14 12.54
N PHE A 286 -39.33 0.86 11.96
CA PHE A 286 -38.75 0.74 10.64
C PHE A 286 -37.25 1.05 10.68
N ALA A 287 -36.50 0.31 9.86
CA ALA A 287 -35.10 0.60 9.58
C ALA A 287 -34.86 0.62 8.07
N LEU A 288 -33.92 1.44 7.64
CA LEU A 288 -33.50 1.56 6.26
C LEU A 288 -32.05 1.10 6.13
N GLU A 289 -31.79 0.22 5.17
CA GLU A 289 -30.47 -0.09 4.67
C GLU A 289 -30.35 0.43 3.24
N VAL A 290 -29.25 1.09 2.93
CA VAL A 290 -28.94 1.55 1.59
C VAL A 290 -27.70 0.85 1.07
N VAL A 291 -27.65 0.63 -0.24
CA VAL A 291 -26.55 -0.02 -0.95
C VAL A 291 -26.00 0.95 -1.98
N ASP A 292 -24.68 1.12 -2.02
CA ASP A 292 -24.03 1.92 -3.05
C ASP A 292 -23.72 1.11 -4.33
N GLN A 293 -23.10 1.75 -5.32
CA GLN A 293 -22.72 1.11 -6.58
C GLN A 293 -21.61 0.06 -6.42
N GLY A 294 -20.86 0.09 -5.33
CA GLY A 294 -19.81 -0.87 -4.97
C GLY A 294 -20.26 -1.95 -4.00
N ASP A 295 -21.59 -2.11 -3.79
CA ASP A 295 -22.21 -3.08 -2.87
C ASP A 295 -21.85 -2.89 -1.38
N LEU A 296 -21.34 -1.71 -0.99
CA LEU A 296 -21.25 -1.35 0.42
C LEU A 296 -22.61 -0.95 0.97
N THR A 297 -22.88 -1.32 2.20
CA THR A 297 -24.19 -1.10 2.84
C THR A 297 -24.06 -0.26 4.10
N ALA A 298 -25.08 0.55 4.37
CA ALA A 298 -25.27 1.21 5.66
C ALA A 298 -26.72 1.07 6.10
N LYS A 299 -26.95 0.87 7.41
CA LYS A 299 -28.28 0.69 8.00
C LYS A 299 -28.52 1.70 9.10
N THR A 300 -29.74 2.26 9.15
CA THR A 300 -30.16 3.19 10.20
C THR A 300 -31.56 2.87 10.68
N ASN A 301 -31.86 3.23 11.93
CA ASN A 301 -33.19 3.13 12.49
C ASN A 301 -33.99 4.40 12.17
N CYS A 302 -35.17 4.27 11.60
CA CYS A 302 -36.04 5.39 11.24
C CYS A 302 -37.06 5.77 12.34
N GLY A 303 -37.13 4.97 13.40
CA GLY A 303 -38.10 5.15 14.46
C GLY A 303 -39.37 4.31 14.30
N SER A 304 -40.40 4.62 15.06
CA SER A 304 -41.64 3.86 15.11
C SER A 304 -42.88 4.76 14.84
N VAL A 305 -43.97 4.13 14.41
CA VAL A 305 -45.25 4.76 14.16
C VAL A 305 -46.37 3.88 14.70
N VAL A 306 -47.42 4.51 15.18
CA VAL A 306 -48.67 3.81 15.61
C VAL A 306 -49.67 3.80 14.47
N VAL A 307 -50.10 2.62 14.07
CA VAL A 307 -51.15 2.39 13.09
C VAL A 307 -52.44 2.02 13.83
N PRO A 308 -53.53 2.78 13.73
CA PRO A 308 -54.79 2.52 14.43
C PRO A 308 -55.45 1.19 14.06
#